data_4669ae6eea0a2526a8718ebb71e434ae
#
_entry.id   4669ae6eea0a2526a8718ebb71e434ae
#
_cell.length_a   1.000
_cell.length_b   1.000
_cell.length_c   1.000
_cell.angle_alpha   90.00
_cell.angle_beta   90.00
_cell.angle_gamma   90.00
#
_symmetry.space_group_name_H-M   'P 1'
#
loop_
_entity.id
_entity.type
_entity.pdbx_description
1 polymer ?
#
loop_
_entity_poly.entity_id
_entity_poly.type
_entity_poly.pdbx_seq_one_letter_code
_entity_poly.pdbx_strand_id
1 'polypeptide(L)'
;MIHPDGICEGKIGDGTRVWAFAHVMPGAVLGEDCNVGEGAYIEDDVILGDRVTVKNRAQLFDGLRVGDDVFIGPGVVFCNDPSPRSRVPRTSAGPITVGAGASIGANATILPGVSIGEDAMVGAGCVVVRDVPPGATVIGNPARVVR
;
A
#
# COMPACT_ATOMS: atom_id res chain seq x y z
N MET A 1 8.70 17.70 -0.33
CA MET A 1 7.74 18.75 0.10
C MET A 1 6.68 18.14 1.01
N ILE A 2 6.49 18.70 2.16
CA ILE A 2 5.42 18.28 3.08
C ILE A 2 4.43 19.42 3.17
N HIS A 3 3.16 19.13 2.84
CA HIS A 3 2.09 20.13 2.95
C HIS A 3 1.95 20.59 4.42
N PRO A 4 1.65 21.88 4.68
CA PRO A 4 1.52 22.38 6.06
C PRO A 4 0.51 21.60 6.92
N ASP A 5 -0.55 21.07 6.32
CA ASP A 5 -1.55 20.26 7.03
C ASP A 5 -1.27 18.75 6.94
N GLY A 6 -0.11 18.35 6.43
CA GLY A 6 0.34 16.97 6.45
C GLY A 6 1.21 16.69 7.66
N ILE A 7 1.21 15.44 8.13
CA ILE A 7 2.08 14.99 9.22
C ILE A 7 3.04 13.96 8.64
N CYS A 8 4.33 14.27 8.64
CA CYS A 8 5.36 13.35 8.17
C CYS A 8 6.49 13.30 9.20
N GLU A 9 6.56 12.20 9.91
CA GLU A 9 7.58 11.92 10.91
C GLU A 9 8.55 10.81 10.46
N GLY A 10 8.22 10.14 9.34
CA GLY A 10 9.05 9.11 8.74
C GLY A 10 10.20 9.67 7.91
N LYS A 11 11.01 8.76 7.39
CA LYS A 11 12.08 9.10 6.46
C LYS A 11 11.53 9.13 5.04
N ILE A 12 11.77 10.22 4.33
CA ILE A 12 11.37 10.35 2.93
C ILE A 12 12.59 10.73 2.08
N GLY A 13 12.67 10.15 0.88
CA GLY A 13 13.71 10.49 -0.09
C GLY A 13 13.47 11.84 -0.77
N ASP A 14 14.48 12.29 -1.49
CA ASP A 14 14.42 13.56 -2.22
C ASP A 14 13.26 13.54 -3.25
N GLY A 15 12.60 14.67 -3.41
CA GLY A 15 11.51 14.81 -4.37
C GLY A 15 10.17 14.22 -3.91
N THR A 16 10.13 13.50 -2.80
CA THR A 16 8.88 12.94 -2.27
C THR A 16 7.97 14.04 -1.73
N ARG A 17 6.69 13.94 -2.04
CA ARG A 17 5.64 14.89 -1.65
C ARG A 17 4.61 14.23 -0.76
N VAL A 18 4.29 14.89 0.34
CA VAL A 18 3.25 14.47 1.28
C VAL A 18 2.18 15.56 1.34
N TRP A 19 0.96 15.23 0.94
CA TRP A 19 -0.11 16.19 0.80
C TRP A 19 -0.92 16.39 2.09
N ALA A 20 -1.92 17.26 2.01
CA ALA A 20 -2.74 17.64 3.16
C ALA A 20 -3.38 16.42 3.84
N PHE A 21 -3.40 16.44 5.16
CA PHE A 21 -4.04 15.41 6.00
C PHE A 21 -3.50 14.00 5.83
N ALA A 22 -2.44 13.82 5.05
CA ALA A 22 -1.70 12.56 5.06
C ALA A 22 -0.92 12.43 6.37
N HIS A 23 -0.77 11.19 6.83
CA HIS A 23 -0.01 10.91 8.05
C HIS A 23 1.00 9.81 7.76
N VAL A 24 2.28 10.17 7.77
CA VAL A 24 3.40 9.23 7.64
C VAL A 24 4.05 9.09 9.02
N MET A 25 3.97 7.90 9.61
CA MET A 25 4.43 7.64 10.95
C MET A 25 5.96 7.55 11.04
N PRO A 26 6.54 7.69 12.25
CA PRO A 26 7.99 7.81 12.42
C PRO A 26 8.83 6.65 11.88
N GLY A 27 8.31 5.43 11.93
CA GLY A 27 9.03 4.24 11.46
C GLY A 27 8.92 3.97 9.97
N ALA A 28 8.10 4.72 9.24
CA ALA A 28 7.94 4.54 7.79
C ALA A 28 9.18 5.05 7.04
N VAL A 29 9.51 4.35 5.95
CA VAL A 29 10.63 4.72 5.06
C VAL A 29 10.11 4.77 3.62
N LEU A 30 10.16 5.92 3.02
CA LEU A 30 9.75 6.16 1.64
C LEU A 30 10.97 6.53 0.80
N GLY A 31 11.05 6.00 -0.40
CA GLY A 31 12.11 6.33 -1.35
C GLY A 31 11.99 7.73 -1.94
N GLU A 32 12.64 7.93 -3.07
CA GLU A 32 12.67 9.21 -3.79
C GLU A 32 11.46 9.36 -4.72
N ASP A 33 11.07 10.61 -4.96
CA ASP A 33 10.02 10.98 -5.92
C ASP A 33 8.68 10.26 -5.70
N CYS A 34 8.37 9.90 -4.48
CA CYS A 34 7.06 9.35 -4.11
C CYS A 34 6.01 10.47 -4.03
N ASN A 35 4.76 10.12 -4.20
CA ASN A 35 3.65 11.05 -4.05
C ASN A 35 2.60 10.44 -3.11
N VAL A 36 2.46 11.02 -1.92
CA VAL A 36 1.52 10.56 -0.90
C VAL A 36 0.32 11.50 -0.88
N GLY A 37 -0.79 11.00 -1.38
CA GLY A 37 -2.02 11.77 -1.59
C GLY A 37 -2.73 12.16 -0.30
N GLU A 38 -3.70 13.06 -0.45
CA GLU A 38 -4.47 13.62 0.66
C GLU A 38 -5.14 12.53 1.51
N GLY A 39 -4.96 12.63 2.82
CA GLY A 39 -5.61 11.72 3.77
C GLY A 39 -5.06 10.30 3.79
N ALA A 40 -4.00 9.99 3.06
CA ALA A 40 -3.37 8.67 3.12
C ALA A 40 -2.72 8.45 4.49
N TYR A 41 -2.79 7.21 4.97
CA TYR A 41 -2.18 6.82 6.23
C TYR A 41 -1.09 5.78 5.98
N ILE A 42 0.12 6.06 6.44
CA ILE A 42 1.28 5.18 6.29
C ILE A 42 1.85 4.92 7.69
N GLU A 43 1.65 3.70 8.15
CA GLU A 43 2.00 3.29 9.50
C GLU A 43 3.51 3.03 9.65
N ASP A 44 3.96 2.84 10.87
CA ASP A 44 5.32 2.39 11.16
C ASP A 44 5.61 1.07 10.44
N ASP A 45 6.89 0.78 10.19
CA ASP A 45 7.31 -0.45 9.50
C ASP A 45 6.69 -0.65 8.10
N VAL A 46 6.38 0.44 7.41
CA VAL A 46 6.06 0.44 5.99
C VAL A 46 7.27 0.91 5.21
N ILE A 47 7.64 0.18 4.18
CA ILE A 47 8.75 0.55 3.30
C ILE A 47 8.25 0.66 1.87
N LEU A 48 8.40 1.85 1.29
CA LEU A 48 8.12 2.13 -0.12
C LEU A 48 9.43 2.37 -0.86
N GLY A 49 9.52 1.82 -2.06
CA GLY A 49 10.60 2.12 -2.99
C GLY A 49 10.49 3.53 -3.58
N ASP A 50 11.13 3.76 -4.70
CA ASP A 50 11.15 5.04 -5.40
C ASP A 50 9.94 5.19 -6.34
N ARG A 51 9.51 6.43 -6.57
CA ARG A 51 8.46 6.77 -7.52
C ARG A 51 7.13 6.03 -7.27
N VAL A 52 6.83 5.75 -6.02
CA VAL A 52 5.56 5.14 -5.62
C VAL A 52 4.50 6.22 -5.53
N THR A 53 3.37 5.97 -6.16
CA THR A 53 2.19 6.83 -6.06
C THR A 53 1.19 6.22 -5.10
N VAL A 54 0.94 6.89 -4.00
CA VAL A 54 -0.10 6.53 -3.03
C VAL A 54 -1.22 7.56 -3.16
N LYS A 55 -2.37 7.12 -3.63
CA LYS A 55 -3.51 8.01 -3.84
C LYS A 55 -4.26 8.27 -2.54
N ASN A 56 -5.21 9.17 -2.62
CA ASN A 56 -5.94 9.71 -1.47
C ASN A 56 -6.58 8.62 -0.62
N ARG A 57 -6.45 8.76 0.69
CA ARG A 57 -7.08 7.88 1.70
C ARG A 57 -6.69 6.40 1.63
N ALA A 58 -5.63 6.05 0.95
CA ALA A 58 -5.09 4.69 1.04
C ALA A 58 -4.59 4.42 2.46
N GLN A 59 -4.75 3.19 2.92
CA GLN A 59 -4.39 2.75 4.27
C GLN A 59 -3.26 1.73 4.18
N LEU A 60 -2.06 2.14 4.53
CA LEU A 60 -0.87 1.31 4.47
C LEU A 60 -0.45 0.96 5.90
N PHE A 61 -0.81 -0.23 6.34
CA PHE A 61 -0.51 -0.70 7.69
C PHE A 61 0.86 -1.36 7.78
N ASP A 62 1.37 -1.52 8.99
CA ASP A 62 2.71 -2.00 9.22
C ASP A 62 2.96 -3.41 8.67
N GLY A 63 4.18 -3.65 8.23
CA GLY A 63 4.59 -4.89 7.56
C GLY A 63 4.53 -4.83 6.04
N LEU A 64 4.04 -3.75 5.43
CA LEU A 64 3.95 -3.61 3.98
C LEU A 64 5.31 -3.28 3.36
N ARG A 65 5.64 -3.97 2.28
CA ARG A 65 6.86 -3.75 1.47
C ARG A 65 6.48 -3.52 0.01
N VAL A 66 6.81 -2.37 -0.51
CA VAL A 66 6.41 -1.94 -1.85
C VAL A 66 7.65 -1.61 -2.67
N GLY A 67 7.76 -2.20 -3.85
CA GLY A 67 8.83 -1.93 -4.80
C GLY A 67 8.70 -0.57 -5.49
N ASP A 68 9.61 -0.30 -6.41
CA ASP A 68 9.61 0.96 -7.17
C ASP A 68 8.45 1.04 -8.17
N ASP A 69 8.08 2.26 -8.53
CA ASP A 69 7.11 2.52 -9.62
C ASP A 69 5.73 1.88 -9.41
N VAL A 70 5.32 1.65 -8.17
CA VAL A 70 4.01 1.07 -7.84
C VAL A 70 2.96 2.17 -7.75
N PHE A 71 1.79 1.88 -8.31
CA PHE A 71 0.60 2.72 -8.17
C PHE A 71 -0.36 2.09 -7.17
N ILE A 72 -0.72 2.84 -6.12
CA ILE A 72 -1.71 2.44 -5.12
C ILE A 72 -2.89 3.40 -5.22
N GLY A 73 -4.02 2.88 -5.67
CA GLY A 73 -5.24 3.65 -5.92
C GLY A 73 -5.89 4.21 -4.66
N PRO A 74 -6.80 5.18 -4.81
CA PRO A 74 -7.48 5.78 -3.67
C PRO A 74 -8.30 4.75 -2.90
N GLY A 75 -8.28 4.87 -1.59
CA GLY A 75 -9.06 4.00 -0.71
C GLY A 75 -8.59 2.56 -0.62
N VAL A 76 -7.45 2.20 -1.20
CA VAL A 76 -6.88 0.85 -1.07
C VAL A 76 -6.51 0.59 0.39
N VAL A 77 -6.81 -0.62 0.87
CA VAL A 77 -6.47 -1.05 2.24
C VAL A 77 -5.60 -2.30 2.19
N PHE A 78 -4.45 -2.24 2.84
CA PHE A 78 -3.60 -3.40 3.08
C PHE A 78 -3.84 -3.91 4.50
N CYS A 79 -4.58 -5.00 4.62
CA CYS A 79 -4.90 -5.59 5.93
C CYS A 79 -3.70 -6.31 6.52
N ASN A 80 -3.48 -6.21 7.82
CA ASN A 80 -2.37 -6.88 8.49
C ASN A 80 -2.77 -7.76 9.67
N ASP A 81 -4.07 -7.92 9.90
CA ASP A 81 -4.57 -8.83 10.92
C ASP A 81 -5.47 -9.88 10.27
N PRO A 82 -5.06 -11.17 10.26
CA PRO A 82 -5.85 -12.22 9.63
C PRO A 82 -7.11 -12.58 10.42
N SER A 83 -7.20 -12.20 11.69
CA SER A 83 -8.29 -12.60 12.57
C SER A 83 -8.60 -11.48 13.58
N PRO A 84 -9.05 -10.31 13.09
CA PRO A 84 -9.19 -9.15 13.95
C PRO A 84 -10.27 -9.34 15.02
N ARG A 85 -9.93 -8.97 16.25
CA ARG A 85 -10.83 -8.94 17.40
C ARG A 85 -10.51 -7.71 18.24
N SER A 86 -11.56 -7.05 18.72
CA SER A 86 -11.38 -5.90 19.59
C SER A 86 -10.56 -6.27 20.83
N ARG A 87 -9.55 -5.45 21.14
CA ARG A 87 -8.69 -5.57 22.33
C ARG A 87 -7.88 -6.86 22.40
N VAL A 88 -7.76 -7.57 21.30
CA VAL A 88 -6.89 -8.75 21.17
C VAL A 88 -5.72 -8.37 20.29
N PRO A 89 -4.46 -8.59 20.74
CA PRO A 89 -3.30 -8.31 19.92
C PRO A 89 -3.39 -9.05 18.58
N ARG A 90 -2.98 -8.36 17.51
CA ARG A 90 -3.00 -8.97 16.19
C ARG A 90 -1.96 -10.09 16.08
N THR A 91 -2.32 -11.12 15.32
CA THR A 91 -1.38 -12.16 14.90
C THR A 91 -0.79 -11.79 13.54
N SER A 92 0.43 -12.26 13.26
CA SER A 92 1.07 -12.00 11.98
C SER A 92 0.76 -13.12 10.98
N ALA A 93 0.44 -12.73 9.75
CA ALA A 93 0.39 -13.63 8.60
C ALA A 93 1.58 -13.41 7.65
N GLY A 94 2.59 -12.70 8.13
CA GLY A 94 3.73 -12.27 7.33
C GLY A 94 3.46 -10.93 6.62
N PRO A 95 4.50 -10.35 5.99
CA PRO A 95 4.36 -9.08 5.29
C PRO A 95 3.53 -9.24 4.03
N ILE A 96 2.89 -8.14 3.62
CA ILE A 96 2.38 -7.99 2.25
C ILE A 96 3.53 -7.42 1.42
N THR A 97 3.79 -8.01 0.26
CA THR A 97 4.79 -7.51 -0.67
C THR A 97 4.13 -7.13 -2.00
N VAL A 98 4.56 -6.01 -2.55
CA VAL A 98 4.10 -5.53 -3.85
C VAL A 98 5.31 -5.31 -4.73
N GLY A 99 5.39 -6.06 -5.81
CA GLY A 99 6.50 -6.01 -6.75
C GLY A 99 6.54 -4.72 -7.55
N ALA A 100 7.73 -4.35 -8.03
CA ALA A 100 7.92 -3.13 -8.81
C ALA A 100 6.97 -3.06 -10.00
N GLY A 101 6.48 -1.87 -10.30
CA GLY A 101 5.61 -1.62 -11.45
C GLY A 101 4.18 -2.09 -11.30
N ALA A 102 3.81 -2.74 -10.22
CA ALA A 102 2.43 -3.17 -10.01
C ALA A 102 1.48 -1.98 -9.84
N SER A 103 0.22 -2.19 -10.22
CA SER A 103 -0.84 -1.19 -10.06
C SER A 103 -2.02 -1.79 -9.30
N ILE A 104 -2.49 -1.08 -8.29
CA ILE A 104 -3.63 -1.52 -7.47
C ILE A 104 -4.75 -0.51 -7.63
N GLY A 105 -5.86 -0.95 -8.17
CA GLY A 105 -7.02 -0.12 -8.46
C GLY A 105 -7.74 0.38 -7.21
N ALA A 106 -8.55 1.42 -7.39
CA ALA A 106 -9.28 2.09 -6.32
C ALA A 106 -10.10 1.11 -5.46
N ASN A 107 -10.09 1.33 -4.16
CA ASN A 107 -10.89 0.58 -3.17
C ASN A 107 -10.62 -0.93 -3.13
N ALA A 108 -9.50 -1.39 -3.67
CA ALA A 108 -9.10 -2.79 -3.50
C ALA A 108 -8.72 -3.06 -2.04
N THR A 109 -8.98 -4.28 -1.61
CA THR A 109 -8.60 -4.76 -0.27
C THR A 109 -7.61 -5.91 -0.45
N ILE A 110 -6.44 -5.78 0.16
CA ILE A 110 -5.37 -6.78 0.08
C ILE A 110 -5.30 -7.48 1.44
N LEU A 111 -5.51 -8.78 1.46
CA LEU A 111 -5.52 -9.56 2.70
C LEU A 111 -4.10 -9.81 3.22
N PRO A 112 -3.96 -10.10 4.54
CA PRO A 112 -2.65 -10.31 5.15
C PRO A 112 -1.85 -11.42 4.47
N GLY A 113 -0.53 -11.21 4.34
CA GLY A 113 0.40 -12.20 3.82
C GLY A 113 0.41 -12.36 2.30
N VAL A 114 -0.39 -11.60 1.56
CA VAL A 114 -0.46 -11.67 0.09
C VAL A 114 0.79 -11.07 -0.55
N SER A 115 1.28 -11.73 -1.59
CA SER A 115 2.36 -11.24 -2.45
C SER A 115 1.78 -10.85 -3.81
N ILE A 116 1.98 -9.61 -4.22
CA ILE A 116 1.58 -9.11 -5.55
C ILE A 116 2.84 -9.00 -6.40
N GLY A 117 2.87 -9.72 -7.52
CA GLY A 117 4.05 -9.81 -8.38
C GLY A 117 4.34 -8.52 -9.16
N GLU A 118 5.56 -8.42 -9.69
CA GLU A 118 5.97 -7.29 -10.52
C GLU A 118 5.02 -7.10 -11.70
N ASP A 119 4.74 -5.84 -12.03
CA ASP A 119 3.89 -5.44 -13.14
C ASP A 119 2.46 -6.03 -13.09
N ALA A 120 2.04 -6.59 -11.97
CA ALA A 120 0.67 -7.08 -11.82
C ALA A 120 -0.33 -5.93 -11.82
N MET A 121 -1.55 -6.24 -12.25
CA MET A 121 -2.67 -5.29 -12.26
C MET A 121 -3.80 -5.83 -11.39
N VAL A 122 -4.11 -5.13 -10.32
CA VAL A 122 -5.25 -5.44 -9.45
C VAL A 122 -6.39 -4.47 -9.78
N GLY A 123 -7.50 -5.01 -10.23
CA GLY A 123 -8.67 -4.21 -10.62
C GLY A 123 -9.29 -3.46 -9.43
N ALA A 124 -10.02 -2.39 -9.74
CA ALA A 124 -10.72 -1.62 -8.72
C ALA A 124 -11.74 -2.50 -7.98
N GLY A 125 -11.86 -2.28 -6.67
CA GLY A 125 -12.83 -3.00 -5.82
C GLY A 125 -12.52 -4.46 -5.56
N CYS A 126 -11.36 -4.97 -6.01
CA CYS A 126 -10.97 -6.35 -5.75
C CYS A 126 -10.78 -6.65 -4.28
N VAL A 127 -11.06 -7.90 -3.91
CA VAL A 127 -10.60 -8.46 -2.63
C VAL A 127 -9.56 -9.54 -2.94
N VAL A 128 -8.28 -9.20 -2.74
CA VAL A 128 -7.16 -10.09 -3.09
C VAL A 128 -6.87 -11.01 -1.91
N VAL A 129 -7.18 -12.29 -2.08
CA VAL A 129 -7.07 -13.30 -1.02
C VAL A 129 -5.89 -14.27 -1.23
N ARG A 130 -5.24 -14.21 -2.39
CA ARG A 130 -4.12 -15.07 -2.78
C ARG A 130 -3.05 -14.25 -3.49
N ASP A 131 -1.86 -14.81 -3.56
CA ASP A 131 -0.77 -14.23 -4.31
C ASP A 131 -1.17 -13.97 -5.77
N VAL A 132 -0.69 -12.86 -6.31
CA VAL A 132 -0.92 -12.48 -7.70
C VAL A 132 0.38 -12.68 -8.46
N PRO A 133 0.39 -13.51 -9.51
CA PRO A 133 1.60 -13.75 -10.29
C PRO A 133 2.10 -12.47 -10.98
N PRO A 134 3.42 -12.36 -11.24
CA PRO A 134 3.96 -11.23 -12.01
C PRO A 134 3.24 -11.09 -13.36
N GLY A 135 2.95 -9.85 -13.74
CA GLY A 135 2.29 -9.53 -15.00
C GLY A 135 0.82 -9.92 -15.10
N ALA A 136 0.27 -10.59 -14.09
CA ALA A 136 -1.14 -11.01 -14.12
C ALA A 136 -2.09 -9.84 -13.84
N THR A 137 -3.28 -9.94 -14.40
CA THR A 137 -4.41 -9.06 -14.06
C THR A 137 -5.44 -9.86 -13.29
N VAL A 138 -5.84 -9.33 -12.13
CA VAL A 138 -6.89 -9.94 -11.29
C VAL A 138 -8.06 -8.99 -11.13
N ILE A 139 -9.27 -9.54 -11.08
CA ILE A 139 -10.49 -8.78 -10.78
C ILE A 139 -11.43 -9.59 -9.88
N GLY A 140 -12.30 -8.90 -9.19
CA GLY A 140 -13.45 -9.48 -8.47
C GLY A 140 -13.24 -9.68 -6.97
N ASN A 141 -14.24 -10.27 -6.36
CA ASN A 141 -14.28 -10.65 -4.96
C ASN A 141 -14.85 -12.08 -4.82
N PRO A 142 -14.01 -13.08 -4.52
CA PRO A 142 -12.55 -12.99 -4.42
C PRO A 142 -11.89 -12.73 -5.78
N ALA A 143 -10.76 -12.04 -5.76
CA ALA A 143 -10.03 -11.73 -6.99
C ALA A 143 -9.54 -12.99 -7.70
N ARG A 144 -9.68 -13.00 -9.03
CA ARG A 144 -9.25 -14.11 -9.89
C ARG A 144 -8.47 -13.58 -11.08
N VAL A 145 -7.49 -14.34 -11.51
CA VAL A 145 -6.69 -14.02 -12.70
C VAL A 145 -7.57 -14.03 -13.93
N VAL A 146 -7.53 -12.95 -14.72
CA VAL A 146 -8.24 -12.82 -15.99
C VAL A 146 -7.28 -12.70 -17.17
N ARG A 147 -6.01 -12.36 -16.90
CA ARG A 147 -4.94 -12.29 -17.89
C ARG A 147 -3.59 -12.55 -17.27
#